data_b5bf5e3b4696c78b228837e378765d6c
#
_entry.id   b5bf5e3b4696c78b228837e378765d6c
#
_cell.length_a   1.000
_cell.length_b   1.000
_cell.length_c   1.000
_cell.angle_alpha   90.00
_cell.angle_beta   90.00
_cell.angle_gamma   90.00
#
_symmetry.space_group_name_H-M   'P 1'
#
loop_
_entity.id
_entity.type
_entity.pdbx_description
1 polymer ?
#
loop_
_entity_poly.entity_id
_entity_poly.type
_entity_poly.pdbx_seq_one_letter_code
_entity_poly.pdbx_strand_id
1 'polypeptide(L)'
;LFIIHKILAMSALEKQLKPAEINPLKSLDEWEDFVLERYPEPDTIATSKSTEEYRNYDEPARDTVREFYRLNHTYQTFDFVRQKENDYLKFDKKEMPVWSAFDFLNQLVDDSDPDTDLDQFQHLLQTSEAIRRDGHPDWMVLVGLMHDMGKVLCLFGEPQWAVVGDTFPVGCAYSDKVVYPEYFKDNPDFHNQAFNTKLGVYKEGCGLRNVHMSWGHDEY
;
A
#
# COMPACT_ATOMS: atom_id res chain seq x y z
N LEU A 1 -9.53 22.49 19.53
CA LEU A 1 -9.26 23.90 19.16
C LEU A 1 -7.81 24.11 18.71
N PHE A 2 -6.81 23.44 19.32
CA PHE A 2 -5.39 23.58 18.96
C PHE A 2 -5.04 22.92 17.62
N ILE A 3 -5.73 21.85 17.24
CA ILE A 3 -5.49 21.12 15.97
C ILE A 3 -6.03 21.93 14.77
N ILE A 4 -7.20 22.57 14.94
CA ILE A 4 -7.80 23.41 13.88
C ILE A 4 -6.90 24.63 13.58
N HIS A 5 -6.25 25.22 14.61
CA HIS A 5 -5.30 26.30 14.39
C HIS A 5 -4.02 25.86 13.68
N LYS A 6 -3.53 24.63 13.89
CA LYS A 6 -2.38 24.10 13.15
C LYS A 6 -2.73 23.77 11.70
N ILE A 7 -3.92 23.23 11.44
CA ILE A 7 -4.40 22.96 10.07
C ILE A 7 -4.61 24.27 9.29
N LEU A 8 -5.13 25.31 9.94
CA LEU A 8 -5.25 26.64 9.33
C LEU A 8 -3.89 27.31 9.11
N ALA A 9 -2.90 27.06 9.96
CA ALA A 9 -1.53 27.53 9.77
C ALA A 9 -0.80 26.80 8.62
N MET A 10 -1.08 25.50 8.43
CA MET A 10 -0.59 24.75 7.26
C MET A 10 -1.20 25.27 5.96
N SER A 11 -2.50 25.59 5.93
CA SER A 11 -3.16 26.19 4.76
C SER A 11 -2.62 27.60 4.42
N ALA A 12 -2.08 28.33 5.40
CA ALA A 12 -1.42 29.60 5.19
C ALA A 12 0.02 29.45 4.67
N LEU A 13 0.70 28.35 5.03
CA LEU A 13 2.03 28.01 4.53
C LEU A 13 1.96 27.55 3.06
N GLU A 14 0.94 26.77 2.67
CA GLU A 14 0.69 26.37 1.29
C GLU A 14 0.46 27.55 0.34
N LYS A 15 -0.10 28.66 0.84
CA LYS A 15 -0.29 29.89 0.05
C LYS A 15 1.00 30.68 -0.22
N GLN A 16 2.11 30.35 0.44
CA GLN A 16 3.41 30.98 0.22
C GLN A 16 4.36 30.17 -0.66
N LEU A 17 4.05 28.89 -0.92
CA LEU A 17 4.81 28.06 -1.84
C LEU A 17 4.34 28.35 -3.28
N LYS A 18 5.24 28.84 -4.10
CA LYS A 18 4.96 29.03 -5.53
C LYS A 18 4.65 27.64 -6.15
N PRO A 19 3.65 27.52 -7.02
CA PRO A 19 3.29 26.23 -7.65
C PRO A 19 4.44 25.50 -8.36
N ALA A 20 5.49 26.19 -8.73
CA ALA A 20 6.69 25.63 -9.37
C ALA A 20 7.64 24.91 -8.38
N GLU A 21 7.45 25.07 -7.06
CA GLU A 21 8.29 24.44 -6.04
C GLU A 21 7.66 23.13 -5.48
N ILE A 22 6.44 22.79 -5.91
CA ILE A 22 5.68 21.65 -5.40
C ILE A 22 5.82 20.39 -6.28
N ASN A 23 6.40 20.50 -7.47
CA ASN A 23 6.65 19.33 -8.31
C ASN A 23 8.15 18.99 -8.29
N PRO A 24 8.59 18.08 -7.40
CA PRO A 24 9.99 17.69 -7.30
C PRO A 24 10.50 16.91 -8.52
N LEU A 25 9.58 16.54 -9.44
CA LEU A 25 9.89 15.66 -10.57
C LEU A 25 9.57 16.39 -11.86
N LYS A 26 10.61 16.78 -12.62
CA LYS A 26 10.45 17.41 -13.93
C LYS A 26 10.22 16.40 -15.05
N SER A 27 10.66 15.15 -14.85
CA SER A 27 10.48 14.06 -15.80
C SER A 27 10.48 12.72 -15.08
N LEU A 28 10.01 11.67 -15.77
CA LEU A 28 10.08 10.29 -15.28
C LEU A 28 11.54 9.83 -15.15
N ASP A 29 12.40 10.29 -16.05
CA ASP A 29 13.82 9.96 -16.07
C ASP A 29 14.53 10.53 -14.83
N GLU A 30 14.23 11.78 -14.43
CA GLU A 30 14.76 12.38 -13.19
C GLU A 30 14.32 11.61 -11.93
N TRP A 31 13.13 10.96 -11.97
CA TRP A 31 12.68 10.10 -10.90
C TRP A 31 13.45 8.79 -10.86
N GLU A 32 13.66 8.15 -11.99
CA GLU A 32 14.47 6.92 -12.07
C GLU A 32 15.89 7.17 -11.61
N ASP A 33 16.53 8.25 -12.07
CA ASP A 33 17.86 8.66 -11.62
C ASP A 33 17.90 8.91 -10.11
N PHE A 34 16.91 9.62 -9.55
CA PHE A 34 16.80 9.86 -8.11
C PHE A 34 16.62 8.56 -7.32
N VAL A 35 15.79 7.64 -7.80
CA VAL A 35 15.56 6.34 -7.16
C VAL A 35 16.84 5.50 -7.20
N LEU A 36 17.53 5.41 -8.34
CA LEU A 36 18.77 4.66 -8.48
C LEU A 36 19.92 5.25 -7.64
N GLU A 37 19.98 6.59 -7.51
CA GLU A 37 20.98 7.24 -6.64
C GLU A 37 20.71 6.95 -5.15
N ARG A 38 19.46 7.00 -4.72
CA ARG A 38 19.07 6.83 -3.32
C ARG A 38 18.90 5.37 -2.91
N TYR A 39 18.48 4.53 -3.85
CA TYR A 39 18.27 3.09 -3.69
C TYR A 39 18.96 2.34 -4.84
N PRO A 40 20.31 2.32 -4.86
CA PRO A 40 21.05 1.64 -5.92
C PRO A 40 20.70 0.14 -5.94
N GLU A 41 20.82 -0.47 -7.12
CA GLU A 41 20.55 -1.90 -7.29
C GLU A 41 21.28 -2.74 -6.23
N PRO A 42 20.67 -3.83 -5.73
CA PRO A 42 21.18 -4.63 -4.61
C PRO A 42 22.63 -5.07 -4.75
N ASP A 43 23.12 -5.28 -5.97
CA ASP A 43 24.51 -5.68 -6.23
C ASP A 43 25.55 -4.58 -5.93
N THR A 44 25.11 -3.34 -5.76
CA THR A 44 25.98 -2.18 -5.49
C THR A 44 25.93 -1.71 -4.04
N ILE A 45 24.96 -2.19 -3.25
CA ILE A 45 24.86 -1.86 -1.83
C ILE A 45 25.51 -2.99 -1.05
N ALA A 46 26.58 -2.68 -0.31
CA ALA A 46 26.97 -3.49 0.83
C ALA A 46 25.88 -3.31 1.92
N THR A 47 24.78 -4.04 1.81
CA THR A 47 23.78 -4.07 2.87
C THR A 47 24.41 -4.65 4.10
N SER A 48 24.23 -3.99 5.24
CA SER A 48 24.69 -4.51 6.54
C SER A 48 23.96 -5.79 6.95
N LYS A 49 22.92 -6.18 6.20
CA LYS A 49 22.12 -7.38 6.40
C LYS A 49 22.55 -8.47 5.42
N SER A 50 22.76 -9.68 5.94
CA SER A 50 22.93 -10.87 5.12
C SER A 50 21.58 -11.22 4.45
N THR A 51 21.64 -11.98 3.34
CA THR A 51 20.43 -12.46 2.66
C THR A 51 19.51 -13.25 3.61
N GLU A 52 20.07 -13.88 4.64
CA GLU A 52 19.38 -14.66 5.66
C GLU A 52 18.60 -13.79 6.67
N GLU A 53 18.91 -12.49 6.75
CA GLU A 53 18.22 -11.53 7.62
C GLU A 53 17.01 -10.84 6.93
N TYR A 54 16.80 -11.11 5.63
CA TYR A 54 15.61 -10.68 4.94
C TYR A 54 14.50 -11.71 5.12
N ARG A 55 13.26 -11.21 5.17
CA ARG A 55 12.07 -12.04 5.25
C ARG A 55 12.04 -13.03 4.07
N ASN A 56 12.10 -14.32 4.37
CA ASN A 56 12.04 -15.39 3.37
C ASN A 56 10.62 -15.96 3.33
N TYR A 57 9.87 -15.66 2.28
CA TYR A 57 8.54 -16.22 2.06
C TYR A 57 8.58 -17.66 1.49
N ASP A 58 9.75 -18.16 1.07
CA ASP A 58 9.94 -19.54 0.56
C ASP A 58 10.07 -20.57 1.69
N GLU A 59 10.50 -20.18 2.90
CA GLU A 59 10.45 -21.07 4.07
C GLU A 59 9.00 -21.26 4.49
N PRO A 60 8.66 -22.41 5.16
CA PRO A 60 7.27 -22.76 5.40
C PRO A 60 6.56 -21.66 6.18
N ALA A 61 6.11 -20.64 5.44
CA ALA A 61 5.14 -19.70 5.93
C ALA A 61 4.01 -20.50 6.59
N ARG A 62 3.49 -20.04 7.71
CA ARG A 62 2.33 -20.65 8.37
C ARG A 62 1.29 -20.95 7.29
N ASP A 63 0.60 -22.07 7.39
CA ASP A 63 -0.44 -22.44 6.41
C ASP A 63 -1.49 -21.33 6.24
N THR A 64 -1.70 -20.50 7.27
CA THR A 64 -2.57 -19.33 7.25
C THR A 64 -2.10 -18.25 6.26
N VAL A 65 -0.80 -17.98 6.16
CA VAL A 65 -0.22 -16.98 5.23
C VAL A 65 -0.40 -17.44 3.78
N ARG A 66 -0.13 -18.71 3.50
CA ARG A 66 -0.33 -19.29 2.15
C ARG A 66 -1.79 -19.26 1.74
N GLU A 67 -2.70 -19.64 2.64
CA GLU A 67 -4.13 -19.60 2.37
C GLU A 67 -4.63 -18.17 2.15
N PHE A 68 -4.11 -17.21 2.93
CA PHE A 68 -4.37 -15.79 2.72
C PHE A 68 -4.01 -15.36 1.29
N TYR A 69 -2.77 -15.58 0.84
CA TYR A 69 -2.34 -15.20 -0.52
C TYR A 69 -3.08 -15.97 -1.60
N ARG A 70 -3.42 -17.23 -1.37
CA ARG A 70 -4.26 -18.00 -2.30
C ARG A 70 -5.62 -17.34 -2.52
N LEU A 71 -6.29 -16.93 -1.44
CA LEU A 71 -7.58 -16.24 -1.53
C LEU A 71 -7.43 -14.86 -2.18
N ASN A 72 -6.44 -14.07 -1.75
CA ASN A 72 -6.16 -12.75 -2.30
C ASN A 72 -5.97 -12.84 -3.82
N HIS A 73 -5.03 -13.64 -4.30
CA HIS A 73 -4.73 -13.76 -5.73
C HIS A 73 -5.88 -14.36 -6.55
N THR A 74 -6.65 -15.28 -5.97
CA THR A 74 -7.80 -15.89 -6.67
C THR A 74 -8.94 -14.91 -6.87
N TYR A 75 -9.23 -14.04 -5.87
CA TYR A 75 -10.45 -13.25 -5.86
C TYR A 75 -10.26 -11.77 -6.15
N GLN A 76 -9.04 -11.25 -6.16
CA GLN A 76 -8.73 -9.88 -6.56
C GLN A 76 -8.85 -9.75 -8.10
N THR A 77 -10.08 -9.73 -8.59
CA THR A 77 -10.39 -9.48 -10.00
C THR A 77 -10.60 -7.99 -10.27
N PHE A 78 -10.47 -7.58 -11.52
CA PHE A 78 -10.76 -6.20 -11.94
C PHE A 78 -12.18 -5.74 -11.55
N ASP A 79 -13.17 -6.62 -11.76
CA ASP A 79 -14.56 -6.29 -11.41
C ASP A 79 -14.76 -6.22 -9.89
N PHE A 80 -14.12 -7.09 -9.11
CA PHE A 80 -14.16 -7.04 -7.67
C PHE A 80 -13.59 -5.71 -7.14
N VAL A 81 -12.42 -5.31 -7.63
CA VAL A 81 -11.78 -4.04 -7.25
C VAL A 81 -12.71 -2.86 -7.56
N ARG A 82 -13.25 -2.80 -8.79
CA ARG A 82 -14.19 -1.75 -9.19
C ARG A 82 -15.43 -1.68 -8.31
N GLN A 83 -15.94 -2.82 -7.88
CA GLN A 83 -17.05 -2.88 -6.94
C GLN A 83 -16.66 -2.29 -5.59
N LYS A 84 -15.50 -2.68 -5.04
CA LYS A 84 -15.04 -2.18 -3.74
C LYS A 84 -14.75 -0.68 -3.74
N GLU A 85 -14.14 -0.16 -4.80
CA GLU A 85 -13.98 1.29 -4.99
C GLU A 85 -15.33 2.02 -4.89
N ASN A 86 -16.37 1.52 -5.58
CA ASN A 86 -17.69 2.12 -5.52
C ASN A 86 -18.35 2.04 -4.13
N ASP A 87 -18.07 0.98 -3.38
CA ASP A 87 -18.68 0.73 -2.07
C ASP A 87 -18.01 1.53 -0.95
N TYR A 88 -16.72 1.83 -1.07
CA TYR A 88 -15.92 2.35 0.03
C TYR A 88 -15.32 3.75 -0.21
N LEU A 89 -14.94 4.14 -1.42
CA LEU A 89 -14.29 5.43 -1.68
C LEU A 89 -15.20 6.67 -1.50
N LYS A 90 -16.40 6.47 -0.96
CA LYS A 90 -17.26 7.56 -0.46
C LYS A 90 -16.87 7.99 0.96
N PHE A 91 -16.06 7.19 1.66
CA PHE A 91 -15.60 7.44 3.03
C PHE A 91 -16.74 7.72 4.01
N ASP A 92 -17.87 7.03 3.86
CA ASP A 92 -19.12 7.24 4.61
C ASP A 92 -19.43 6.15 5.65
N LYS A 93 -18.48 5.23 5.90
CA LYS A 93 -18.70 4.09 6.79
C LYS A 93 -18.68 4.46 8.27
N LYS A 94 -17.76 5.32 8.67
CA LYS A 94 -17.62 5.74 10.07
C LYS A 94 -16.85 7.05 10.19
N GLU A 95 -17.33 7.91 11.10
CA GLU A 95 -16.62 9.11 11.53
C GLU A 95 -16.18 8.94 12.99
N MET A 96 -14.88 9.19 13.26
CA MET A 96 -14.33 9.10 14.60
C MET A 96 -13.08 9.98 14.76
N PRO A 97 -12.70 10.38 15.98
CA PRO A 97 -11.40 11.02 16.23
C PRO A 97 -10.26 10.09 15.86
N VAL A 98 -9.14 10.66 15.38
CA VAL A 98 -7.98 9.88 14.90
C VAL A 98 -7.41 8.94 15.95
N TRP A 99 -7.35 9.36 17.22
CA TRP A 99 -6.88 8.50 18.32
C TRP A 99 -7.81 7.30 18.56
N SER A 100 -9.13 7.52 18.46
CA SER A 100 -10.09 6.43 18.55
C SER A 100 -10.00 5.49 17.34
N ALA A 101 -9.57 5.98 16.17
CA ALA A 101 -9.32 5.15 15.01
C ALA A 101 -8.10 4.23 15.22
N PHE A 102 -7.02 4.71 15.84
CA PHE A 102 -5.89 3.87 16.25
C PHE A 102 -6.28 2.80 17.28
N ASP A 103 -7.04 3.18 18.31
CA ASP A 103 -7.57 2.22 19.28
C ASP A 103 -8.47 1.16 18.63
N PHE A 104 -9.23 1.57 17.61
CA PHE A 104 -10.08 0.67 16.84
C PHE A 104 -9.22 -0.28 15.99
N LEU A 105 -8.22 0.26 15.29
CA LEU A 105 -7.30 -0.53 14.47
C LEU A 105 -6.54 -1.58 15.28
N ASN A 106 -6.17 -1.30 16.53
CA ASN A 106 -5.48 -2.24 17.41
C ASN A 106 -6.30 -3.51 17.76
N GLN A 107 -7.58 -3.55 17.41
CA GLN A 107 -8.39 -4.77 17.56
C GLN A 107 -8.13 -5.79 16.45
N LEU A 108 -7.43 -5.40 15.39
CA LEU A 108 -7.10 -6.26 14.27
C LEU A 108 -5.80 -7.03 14.53
N VAL A 109 -5.85 -8.34 14.26
CA VAL A 109 -4.66 -9.18 14.10
C VAL A 109 -4.49 -9.44 12.60
N ASP A 110 -3.37 -9.02 12.03
CA ASP A 110 -3.09 -9.11 10.60
C ASP A 110 -2.62 -10.53 10.21
N ASP A 111 -3.43 -11.27 9.47
CA ASP A 111 -3.14 -12.65 9.04
C ASP A 111 -2.01 -12.71 7.98
N SER A 112 -1.72 -11.61 7.29
CA SER A 112 -0.65 -11.54 6.30
C SER A 112 0.72 -11.32 6.91
N ASP A 113 0.78 -10.78 8.14
CA ASP A 113 2.04 -10.51 8.83
C ASP A 113 2.51 -11.76 9.59
N PRO A 114 3.70 -12.30 9.28
CA PRO A 114 4.30 -13.39 10.05
C PRO A 114 4.74 -12.95 11.46
N ASP A 115 4.94 -11.65 11.70
CA ASP A 115 5.35 -11.05 12.97
C ASP A 115 4.14 -10.51 13.74
N THR A 116 3.37 -11.41 14.36
CA THR A 116 2.13 -11.06 15.09
C THR A 116 2.34 -10.45 16.49
N ASP A 117 3.58 -10.20 16.91
CA ASP A 117 3.90 -9.76 18.27
C ASP A 117 3.76 -8.24 18.48
N LEU A 118 3.62 -7.44 17.41
CA LEU A 118 3.43 -6.00 17.49
C LEU A 118 1.96 -5.64 17.27
N ASP A 119 1.44 -4.71 18.08
CA ASP A 119 0.14 -4.13 17.79
C ASP A 119 0.22 -3.16 16.59
N GLN A 120 -0.92 -2.94 15.94
CA GLN A 120 -0.98 -2.13 14.72
C GLN A 120 -0.47 -0.70 14.96
N PHE A 121 -0.77 -0.11 16.11
CA PHE A 121 -0.33 1.25 16.42
C PHE A 121 1.19 1.33 16.65
N GLN A 122 1.80 0.32 17.25
CA GLN A 122 3.26 0.26 17.39
C GLN A 122 3.94 0.20 16.02
N HIS A 123 3.40 -0.58 15.08
CA HIS A 123 3.89 -0.63 13.71
C HIS A 123 3.83 0.75 13.04
N LEU A 124 2.71 1.46 13.15
CA LEU A 124 2.54 2.82 12.61
C LEU A 124 3.58 3.80 13.20
N LEU A 125 3.81 3.72 14.51
CA LEU A 125 4.82 4.55 15.18
C LEU A 125 6.24 4.23 14.71
N GLN A 126 6.59 2.95 14.57
CA GLN A 126 7.91 2.54 14.09
C GLN A 126 8.16 3.07 12.68
N THR A 127 7.20 2.93 11.78
CA THR A 127 7.29 3.42 10.41
C THR A 127 7.45 4.95 10.37
N SER A 128 6.62 5.68 11.10
CA SER A 128 6.68 7.14 11.14
C SER A 128 8.01 7.65 11.74
N GLU A 129 8.52 6.99 12.79
CA GLU A 129 9.80 7.35 13.40
C GLU A 129 11.00 7.00 12.51
N ALA A 130 10.94 5.91 11.73
CA ALA A 130 11.96 5.60 10.74
C ALA A 130 12.04 6.71 9.68
N ILE A 131 10.90 7.09 9.11
CA ILE A 131 10.79 8.19 8.12
C ILE A 131 11.33 9.51 8.70
N ARG A 132 11.00 9.82 9.97
CA ARG A 132 11.49 11.03 10.64
C ARG A 132 13.01 11.01 10.85
N ARG A 133 13.58 9.86 11.23
CA ARG A 133 15.03 9.68 11.41
C ARG A 133 15.81 9.85 10.11
N ASP A 134 15.22 9.43 8.99
CA ASP A 134 15.78 9.59 7.66
C ASP A 134 15.71 11.04 7.15
N GLY A 135 15.11 11.95 7.94
CA GLY A 135 15.07 13.39 7.64
C GLY A 135 14.03 13.78 6.61
N HIS A 136 13.02 12.96 6.38
CA HIS A 136 11.91 13.29 5.50
C HIS A 136 10.97 14.37 6.10
N PRO A 137 10.23 15.11 5.27
CA PRO A 137 9.35 16.17 5.73
C PRO A 137 8.18 15.65 6.57
N ASP A 138 7.62 16.51 7.44
CA ASP A 138 6.56 16.17 8.40
C ASP A 138 5.33 15.51 7.75
N TRP A 139 4.97 15.92 6.52
CA TRP A 139 3.85 15.29 5.83
C TRP A 139 4.10 13.81 5.52
N MET A 140 5.34 13.43 5.22
CA MET A 140 5.70 12.03 4.95
C MET A 140 5.74 11.20 6.24
N VAL A 141 6.18 11.81 7.36
CA VAL A 141 6.06 11.21 8.69
C VAL A 141 4.59 10.94 9.04
N LEU A 142 3.69 11.88 8.71
CA LEU A 142 2.25 11.69 8.89
C LEU A 142 1.71 10.56 8.00
N VAL A 143 2.15 10.47 6.74
CA VAL A 143 1.79 9.36 5.87
C VAL A 143 2.21 8.02 6.49
N GLY A 144 3.44 7.92 7.00
CA GLY A 144 3.91 6.72 7.70
C GLY A 144 3.09 6.36 8.94
N LEU A 145 2.55 7.36 9.65
CA LEU A 145 1.66 7.13 10.79
C LEU A 145 0.25 6.65 10.36
N MET A 146 -0.17 6.98 9.16
CA MET A 146 -1.55 6.74 8.69
C MET A 146 -1.66 5.61 7.66
N HIS A 147 -0.53 5.07 7.14
CA HIS A 147 -0.51 4.22 5.96
C HIS A 147 -1.38 2.96 6.08
N ASP A 148 -1.49 2.41 7.28
CA ASP A 148 -2.24 1.19 7.55
C ASP A 148 -3.67 1.44 8.06
N MET A 149 -4.12 2.70 8.10
CA MET A 149 -5.46 3.02 8.62
C MET A 149 -6.58 2.34 7.83
N GLY A 150 -6.37 2.06 6.55
CA GLY A 150 -7.32 1.32 5.72
C GLY A 150 -7.58 -0.11 6.20
N LYS A 151 -6.72 -0.71 7.03
CA LYS A 151 -6.96 -2.03 7.65
C LYS A 151 -8.23 -2.07 8.51
N VAL A 152 -8.79 -0.92 8.90
CA VAL A 152 -10.11 -0.83 9.56
C VAL A 152 -11.24 -1.43 8.73
N LEU A 153 -11.07 -1.63 7.42
CA LEU A 153 -12.03 -2.33 6.57
C LEU A 153 -12.35 -3.74 7.08
N CYS A 154 -11.38 -4.43 7.67
CA CYS A 154 -11.61 -5.73 8.31
C CYS A 154 -12.63 -5.63 9.46
N LEU A 155 -12.61 -4.53 10.20
CA LEU A 155 -13.54 -4.28 11.30
C LEU A 155 -14.93 -3.81 10.80
N PHE A 156 -15.04 -3.48 9.52
CA PHE A 156 -16.32 -3.24 8.83
C PHE A 156 -16.89 -4.51 8.19
N GLY A 157 -16.22 -5.66 8.37
CA GLY A 157 -16.69 -6.98 7.92
C GLY A 157 -16.07 -7.46 6.61
N GLU A 158 -15.09 -6.75 6.07
CA GLU A 158 -14.33 -7.25 4.92
C GLU A 158 -13.38 -8.37 5.36
N PRO A 159 -13.25 -9.43 4.55
CA PRO A 159 -12.30 -10.50 4.85
C PRO A 159 -10.87 -9.98 4.69
N GLN A 160 -9.95 -10.50 5.51
CA GLN A 160 -8.56 -10.02 5.52
C GLN A 160 -7.88 -10.12 4.16
N TRP A 161 -8.10 -11.19 3.39
CA TRP A 161 -7.53 -11.33 2.04
C TRP A 161 -7.93 -10.20 1.07
N ALA A 162 -9.01 -9.47 1.36
CA ALA A 162 -9.49 -8.33 0.58
C ALA A 162 -9.02 -6.98 1.15
N VAL A 163 -8.20 -6.96 2.21
CA VAL A 163 -7.84 -5.72 2.90
C VAL A 163 -6.35 -5.60 3.12
N VAL A 164 -5.71 -6.65 3.64
CA VAL A 164 -4.27 -6.66 3.91
C VAL A 164 -3.50 -7.37 2.80
N GLY A 165 -2.18 -7.39 2.86
CA GLY A 165 -1.30 -8.01 1.86
C GLY A 165 -0.78 -7.04 0.81
N ASP A 166 -0.21 -7.60 -0.24
CA ASP A 166 0.49 -6.82 -1.27
C ASP A 166 -0.47 -6.12 -2.23
N THR A 167 -0.05 -4.95 -2.74
CA THR A 167 -0.76 -4.18 -3.75
C THR A 167 -0.18 -4.45 -5.13
N PHE A 168 -1.03 -4.77 -6.10
CA PHE A 168 -0.65 -5.04 -7.49
C PHE A 168 -1.73 -4.53 -8.46
N PRO A 169 -1.38 -4.19 -9.72
CA PRO A 169 -2.36 -3.75 -10.70
C PRO A 169 -3.29 -4.89 -11.12
N VAL A 170 -4.58 -4.60 -11.28
CA VAL A 170 -5.59 -5.50 -11.85
C VAL A 170 -6.01 -5.04 -13.25
N GLY A 171 -6.67 -5.89 -14.04
CA GLY A 171 -7.07 -5.56 -15.41
C GLY A 171 -5.93 -5.60 -16.43
N CYS A 172 -4.76 -6.08 -16.04
CA CYS A 172 -3.61 -6.40 -16.90
C CYS A 172 -2.95 -7.71 -16.45
N ALA A 173 -1.94 -8.20 -17.17
CA ALA A 173 -1.23 -9.41 -16.79
C ALA A 173 -0.57 -9.25 -15.41
N TYR A 174 -0.75 -10.25 -14.57
CA TYR A 174 -0.12 -10.29 -13.25
C TYR A 174 1.38 -10.53 -13.37
N SER A 175 2.15 -9.90 -12.48
CA SER A 175 3.59 -10.05 -12.40
C SER A 175 3.99 -11.36 -11.72
N ASP A 176 5.04 -11.99 -12.23
CA ASP A 176 5.70 -13.14 -11.59
C ASP A 176 6.59 -12.75 -10.40
N LYS A 177 6.75 -11.45 -10.15
CA LYS A 177 7.53 -10.90 -9.01
C LYS A 177 6.70 -10.70 -7.75
N VAL A 178 5.38 -10.90 -7.81
CA VAL A 178 4.50 -10.88 -6.64
C VAL A 178 4.70 -12.16 -5.84
N VAL A 179 4.57 -12.10 -4.52
CA VAL A 179 4.66 -13.28 -3.63
C VAL A 179 3.62 -14.33 -4.03
N TYR A 180 4.01 -15.58 -4.16
CA TYR A 180 3.15 -16.72 -4.57
C TYR A 180 2.40 -16.49 -5.90
N PRO A 181 3.09 -16.13 -7.00
CA PRO A 181 2.46 -15.77 -8.26
C PRO A 181 1.68 -16.93 -8.91
N GLU A 182 1.96 -18.17 -8.51
CA GLU A 182 1.28 -19.36 -9.00
C GLU A 182 -0.22 -19.39 -8.69
N TYR A 183 -0.68 -18.67 -7.65
CA TYR A 183 -2.10 -18.63 -7.28
C TYR A 183 -2.94 -17.77 -8.22
N PHE A 184 -2.33 -16.89 -9.01
CA PHE A 184 -3.06 -16.14 -10.04
C PHE A 184 -3.67 -17.03 -11.13
N LYS A 185 -3.20 -18.26 -11.28
CA LYS A 185 -3.80 -19.22 -12.23
C LYS A 185 -5.26 -19.55 -11.92
N ASP A 186 -5.65 -19.40 -10.67
CA ASP A 186 -7.03 -19.62 -10.22
C ASP A 186 -7.89 -18.36 -10.33
N ASN A 187 -7.30 -17.20 -10.67
CA ASN A 187 -8.02 -15.95 -10.88
C ASN A 187 -8.69 -15.95 -12.26
N PRO A 188 -10.01 -15.66 -12.36
CA PRO A 188 -10.70 -15.59 -13.65
C PRO A 188 -10.06 -14.65 -14.67
N ASP A 189 -9.50 -13.52 -14.22
CA ASP A 189 -8.87 -12.53 -15.09
C ASP A 189 -7.58 -13.04 -15.73
N PHE A 190 -6.89 -13.98 -15.11
CA PHE A 190 -5.71 -14.63 -15.69
C PHE A 190 -6.04 -15.33 -17.02
N HIS A 191 -7.25 -15.81 -17.18
CA HIS A 191 -7.72 -16.50 -18.39
C HIS A 191 -8.45 -15.56 -19.37
N ASN A 192 -8.65 -14.30 -18.99
CA ASN A 192 -9.29 -13.31 -19.84
C ASN A 192 -8.26 -12.70 -20.82
N GLN A 193 -8.43 -12.97 -22.12
CA GLN A 193 -7.50 -12.46 -23.13
C GLN A 193 -7.41 -10.93 -23.18
N ALA A 194 -8.45 -10.22 -22.77
CA ALA A 194 -8.43 -8.75 -22.72
C ALA A 194 -7.55 -8.23 -21.57
N PHE A 195 -7.44 -8.97 -20.47
CA PHE A 195 -6.67 -8.57 -19.29
C PHE A 195 -5.25 -9.16 -19.30
N ASN A 196 -5.09 -10.39 -19.77
CA ASN A 196 -3.81 -11.09 -19.72
C ASN A 196 -2.84 -10.62 -20.84
N THR A 197 -2.60 -9.32 -20.90
CA THR A 197 -1.57 -8.67 -21.74
C THR A 197 -0.84 -7.63 -20.89
N LYS A 198 0.36 -7.21 -21.32
CA LYS A 198 1.20 -6.24 -20.58
C LYS A 198 0.41 -5.00 -20.10
N LEU A 199 -0.46 -4.45 -20.92
CA LEU A 199 -1.23 -3.26 -20.61
C LEU A 199 -2.69 -3.58 -20.26
N GLY A 200 -3.22 -4.75 -20.64
CA GLY A 200 -4.61 -5.12 -20.40
C GLY A 200 -5.60 -4.09 -20.91
N VAL A 201 -6.41 -3.53 -20.03
CA VAL A 201 -7.39 -2.48 -20.34
C VAL A 201 -6.79 -1.08 -20.42
N TYR A 202 -5.52 -0.93 -20.05
CA TYR A 202 -4.84 0.37 -19.93
C TYR A 202 -4.17 0.77 -21.26
N LYS A 203 -3.90 2.07 -21.37
CA LYS A 203 -3.07 2.64 -22.44
C LYS A 203 -1.73 3.04 -21.87
N GLU A 204 -0.67 2.87 -22.67
CA GLU A 204 0.66 3.36 -22.30
C GLU A 204 0.62 4.85 -21.98
N GLY A 205 1.26 5.23 -20.87
CA GLY A 205 1.28 6.63 -20.42
C GLY A 205 -0.04 7.12 -19.80
N CYS A 206 -0.99 6.25 -19.44
CA CYS A 206 -2.25 6.66 -18.83
C CYS A 206 -2.09 7.32 -17.45
N GLY A 207 -0.95 7.10 -16.78
CA GLY A 207 -0.67 7.58 -15.42
C GLY A 207 -1.27 6.69 -14.33
N LEU A 208 -0.59 6.63 -13.18
CA LEU A 208 -0.94 5.75 -12.06
C LEU A 208 -2.39 5.95 -11.57
N ARG A 209 -2.90 7.17 -11.57
CA ARG A 209 -4.29 7.48 -11.16
C ARG A 209 -5.38 6.82 -12.00
N ASN A 210 -5.03 6.28 -13.17
CA ASN A 210 -5.95 5.60 -14.07
C ASN A 210 -5.71 4.09 -14.10
N VAL A 211 -4.87 3.58 -13.20
CA VAL A 211 -4.61 2.16 -13.01
C VAL A 211 -5.33 1.72 -11.74
N HIS A 212 -6.17 0.70 -11.86
CA HIS A 212 -6.80 0.08 -10.69
C HIS A 212 -5.82 -0.89 -10.05
N MET A 213 -5.53 -0.68 -8.80
CA MET A 213 -4.71 -1.58 -7.98
C MET A 213 -5.62 -2.62 -7.31
N SER A 214 -5.06 -3.74 -6.86
CA SER A 214 -5.79 -4.69 -6.02
C SER A 214 -6.42 -3.95 -4.85
N TRP A 215 -7.68 -4.27 -4.53
CA TRP A 215 -8.35 -3.62 -3.42
C TRP A 215 -7.69 -3.99 -2.10
N GLY A 216 -7.47 -2.99 -1.27
CA GLY A 216 -6.83 -3.18 0.01
C GLY A 216 -6.81 -1.91 0.86
N HIS A 217 -6.10 -1.99 1.97
CA HIS A 217 -5.93 -0.88 2.90
C HIS A 217 -5.19 0.32 2.28
N ASP A 218 -4.37 0.08 1.25
CA ASP A 218 -3.62 1.12 0.56
C ASP A 218 -4.51 1.98 -0.34
N GLU A 219 -5.66 1.45 -0.79
CA GLU A 219 -6.62 2.16 -1.64
C GLU A 219 -7.68 2.92 -0.84
N TYR A 220 -7.93 2.53 0.42
CA TYR A 220 -8.92 3.12 1.32
C TYR A 220 -8.25 4.07 2.30
#